data_48d8a0755367534fc2a7e05395a713e6
#
_entry.id   48d8a0755367534fc2a7e05395a713e6
#
_cell.length_a   1.000
_cell.length_b   1.000
_cell.length_c   1.000
_cell.angle_alpha   90.00
_cell.angle_beta   90.00
_cell.angle_gamma   90.00
#
_symmetry.space_group_name_H-M   'P 1'
#
loop_
_entity.id
_entity.type
_entity.pdbx_description
1 polymer ?
#
loop_
_entity_poly.entity_id
_entity_poly.type
_entity_poly.pdbx_seq_one_letter_code
_entity_poly.pdbx_strand_id
1 'polypeptide(L)'
;MRNQYGKPSFKNKEHIKFNISHCNGLIACAVGLEEMGVDVENIRSFDDYVVRRVCNMKEINDIYSSHDSKRTFFTYWTMKESLGKALGVGLHYPLRENEFIKNGDGYLCNYEGLKIKNYEIDNKFSLSICTDKNQEIILKEVNLNGR
;
A
#
# COMPACT_ATOMS: atom_id res chain seq x y z
N MET A 1 -18.94 4.72 9.54
CA MET A 1 -18.41 6.04 9.93
C MET A 1 -17.10 6.30 9.23
N ARG A 2 -16.62 7.53 9.25
CA ARG A 2 -15.28 7.88 8.69
C ARG A 2 -14.53 8.70 9.74
N ASN A 3 -13.19 8.53 9.80
CA ASN A 3 -12.37 9.40 10.63
C ASN A 3 -12.22 10.80 9.99
N GLN A 4 -11.52 11.73 10.67
CA GLN A 4 -11.30 13.10 10.16
C GLN A 4 -10.57 13.18 8.81
N TYR A 5 -9.88 12.10 8.41
CA TYR A 5 -9.18 11.98 7.11
C TYR A 5 -9.94 11.12 6.10
N GLY A 6 -11.19 10.74 6.40
CA GLY A 6 -12.07 10.02 5.49
C GLY A 6 -11.96 8.50 5.49
N LYS A 7 -11.13 7.90 6.35
CA LYS A 7 -11.03 6.43 6.46
C LYS A 7 -12.35 5.84 6.96
N PRO A 8 -12.99 4.92 6.21
CA PRO A 8 -14.26 4.34 6.62
C PRO A 8 -14.09 3.27 7.71
N SER A 9 -15.15 3.10 8.53
CA SER A 9 -15.24 2.06 9.56
C SER A 9 -16.68 1.57 9.72
N PHE A 10 -16.84 0.37 10.27
CA PHE A 10 -18.17 -0.15 10.60
C PHE A 10 -18.77 0.55 11.82
N LYS A 11 -20.06 0.86 11.76
CA LYS A 11 -20.77 1.57 12.84
C LYS A 11 -20.94 0.74 14.11
N ASN A 12 -21.18 -0.57 14.00
CA ASN A 12 -21.55 -1.46 15.10
C ASN A 12 -20.64 -2.67 15.26
N LYS A 13 -19.49 -2.68 14.58
CA LYS A 13 -18.51 -3.78 14.60
C LYS A 13 -17.10 -3.20 14.61
N GLU A 14 -16.80 -2.39 15.61
CA GLU A 14 -15.52 -1.67 15.71
C GLU A 14 -14.29 -2.59 15.81
N HIS A 15 -14.50 -3.86 16.22
CA HIS A 15 -13.47 -4.88 16.25
C HIS A 15 -13.09 -5.41 14.86
N ILE A 16 -13.90 -5.15 13.82
CA ILE A 16 -13.57 -5.51 12.45
C ILE A 16 -13.07 -4.27 11.72
N LYS A 17 -11.85 -4.37 11.23
CA LYS A 17 -11.22 -3.33 10.42
C LYS A 17 -11.26 -3.72 8.96
N PHE A 18 -11.37 -2.74 8.09
CA PHE A 18 -11.26 -2.95 6.65
C PHE A 18 -10.66 -1.73 5.96
N ASN A 19 -10.09 -1.96 4.81
CA ASN A 19 -9.61 -0.91 3.94
C ASN A 19 -9.80 -1.33 2.48
N ILE A 20 -10.11 -0.38 1.62
CA ILE A 20 -10.40 -0.61 0.20
C ILE A 20 -9.56 0.32 -0.65
N SER A 21 -9.06 -0.20 -1.75
CA SER A 21 -8.42 0.55 -2.81
C SER A 21 -8.89 0.03 -4.16
N HIS A 22 -8.89 0.88 -5.16
CA HIS A 22 -9.25 0.51 -6.52
C HIS A 22 -8.43 1.29 -7.54
N CYS A 23 -8.20 0.66 -8.66
CA CYS A 23 -7.68 1.27 -9.87
C CYS A 23 -8.47 0.74 -11.07
N ASN A 24 -8.10 1.16 -12.27
CA ASN A 24 -8.76 0.64 -13.46
C ASN A 24 -8.48 -0.87 -13.62
N GLY A 25 -9.51 -1.68 -13.47
CA GLY A 25 -9.47 -3.13 -13.66
C GLY A 25 -9.26 -3.97 -12.40
N LEU A 26 -9.06 -3.37 -11.22
CA LEU A 26 -8.89 -4.13 -9.98
C LEU A 26 -9.41 -3.38 -8.76
N ILE A 27 -10.07 -4.12 -7.87
CA ILE A 27 -10.48 -3.66 -6.54
C ILE A 27 -9.78 -4.55 -5.52
N ALA A 28 -9.15 -3.93 -4.54
CA ALA A 28 -8.55 -4.62 -3.40
C ALA A 28 -9.31 -4.27 -2.13
N CYS A 29 -9.64 -5.28 -1.34
CA CYS A 29 -10.28 -5.12 -0.03
C CYS A 29 -9.51 -5.94 1.00
N ALA A 30 -9.02 -5.28 2.04
CA ALA A 30 -8.40 -5.93 3.19
C ALA A 30 -9.38 -5.92 4.37
N VAL A 31 -9.48 -7.05 5.08
CA VAL A 31 -10.35 -7.20 6.26
C VAL A 31 -9.56 -7.92 7.36
N GLY A 32 -9.70 -7.46 8.58
CA GLY A 32 -9.01 -8.06 9.73
C GLY A 32 -9.43 -7.46 11.05
N LEU A 33 -8.69 -7.76 12.11
CA LEU A 33 -8.98 -7.27 13.46
C LEU A 33 -8.10 -6.08 13.87
N GLU A 34 -6.97 -5.90 13.18
CA GLU A 34 -6.03 -4.81 13.43
C GLU A 34 -6.13 -3.72 12.36
N GLU A 35 -5.63 -2.53 12.67
CA GLU A 35 -5.55 -1.46 11.69
C GLU A 35 -4.68 -1.86 10.51
N MET A 36 -5.14 -1.53 9.32
CA MET A 36 -4.48 -1.86 8.08
C MET A 36 -4.74 -0.80 7.00
N GLY A 37 -3.90 -0.84 5.99
CA GLY A 37 -4.08 -0.07 4.77
C GLY A 37 -3.74 -0.90 3.55
N VAL A 38 -4.51 -0.76 2.49
CA VAL A 38 -4.26 -1.40 1.20
C VAL A 38 -4.25 -0.35 0.10
N ASP A 39 -3.33 -0.50 -0.83
CA ASP A 39 -3.30 0.32 -2.03
C ASP A 39 -3.01 -0.53 -3.26
N VAL A 40 -3.72 -0.25 -4.35
CA VAL A 40 -3.53 -0.91 -5.64
C VAL A 40 -3.48 0.12 -6.75
N GLU A 41 -2.50 -0.03 -7.64
CA GLU A 41 -2.28 0.85 -8.77
C GLU A 41 -1.94 0.08 -10.04
N ASN A 42 -2.36 0.62 -11.17
CA ASN A 42 -1.83 0.15 -12.45
C ASN A 42 -0.37 0.56 -12.58
N ILE A 43 0.47 -0.38 -13.00
CA ILE A 43 1.86 -0.08 -13.37
C ILE A 43 1.83 0.62 -14.73
N ARG A 44 2.25 1.89 -14.76
CA ARG A 44 2.16 2.77 -15.92
C ARG A 44 3.31 3.77 -15.95
N SER A 45 3.34 4.64 -16.92
CA SER A 45 4.26 5.77 -16.93
C SER A 45 3.99 6.69 -15.75
N PHE A 46 5.03 7.29 -15.22
CA PHE A 46 4.98 8.21 -14.09
C PHE A 46 5.71 9.51 -14.41
N ASP A 47 5.40 10.56 -13.66
CA ASP A 47 6.02 11.87 -13.78
C ASP A 47 7.20 12.00 -12.82
N ASP A 48 8.36 12.43 -13.31
CA ASP A 48 9.57 12.66 -12.51
C ASP A 48 9.34 13.67 -11.37
N TYR A 49 8.45 14.63 -11.55
CA TYR A 49 8.08 15.56 -10.49
C TYR A 49 7.43 14.85 -9.31
N VAL A 50 6.53 13.90 -9.58
CA VAL A 50 5.88 13.10 -8.53
C VAL A 50 6.91 12.26 -7.79
N VAL A 51 7.83 11.61 -8.51
CA VAL A 51 8.91 10.82 -7.91
C VAL A 51 9.70 11.66 -6.91
N ARG A 52 10.16 12.84 -7.33
CA ARG A 52 10.95 13.76 -6.49
C ARG A 52 10.18 14.28 -5.28
N ARG A 53 8.87 14.38 -5.39
CA ARG A 53 8.01 14.85 -4.31
C ARG A 53 7.76 13.78 -3.24
N VAL A 54 7.66 12.52 -3.62
CA VAL A 54 7.21 11.44 -2.72
C VAL A 54 8.30 10.46 -2.32
N CYS A 55 9.40 10.38 -3.08
CA CYS A 55 10.49 9.45 -2.85
C CYS A 55 11.72 10.15 -2.24
N ASN A 56 12.43 9.45 -1.38
CA ASN A 56 13.74 9.88 -0.88
C ASN A 56 14.84 9.55 -1.91
N MET A 57 16.07 9.98 -1.64
CA MET A 57 17.19 9.82 -2.59
C MET A 57 17.53 8.35 -2.86
N LYS A 58 17.43 7.48 -1.87
CA LYS A 58 17.66 6.05 -2.04
C LYS A 58 16.63 5.43 -2.98
N GLU A 59 15.35 5.73 -2.76
CA GLU A 59 14.25 5.26 -3.59
C GLU A 59 14.36 5.78 -5.01
N ILE A 60 14.74 7.05 -5.20
CA ILE A 60 14.98 7.66 -6.51
C ILE A 60 16.08 6.89 -7.25
N ASN A 61 17.20 6.60 -6.58
CA ASN A 61 18.26 5.81 -7.16
C ASN A 61 17.80 4.40 -7.55
N ASP A 62 17.05 3.75 -6.70
CA ASP A 62 16.51 2.41 -6.97
C ASP A 62 15.58 2.42 -8.17
N ILE A 63 14.72 3.43 -8.30
CA ILE A 63 13.78 3.56 -9.42
C ILE A 63 14.54 3.72 -10.75
N TYR A 64 15.47 4.66 -10.81
CA TYR A 64 16.14 4.99 -12.07
C TYR A 64 17.26 4.03 -12.44
N SER A 65 17.78 3.24 -11.52
CA SER A 65 18.74 2.16 -11.81
C SER A 65 18.08 0.81 -12.09
N SER A 66 16.78 0.69 -11.87
CA SER A 66 16.02 -0.55 -12.08
C SER A 66 15.84 -0.86 -13.57
N HIS A 67 15.82 -2.15 -13.91
CA HIS A 67 15.42 -2.62 -15.24
C HIS A 67 13.97 -2.26 -15.59
N ASP A 68 13.13 -2.14 -14.60
CA ASP A 68 11.73 -1.76 -14.71
C ASP A 68 11.41 -0.64 -13.72
N SER A 69 11.71 0.58 -14.13
CA SER A 69 11.51 1.78 -13.30
C SER A 69 10.04 2.01 -12.95
N LYS A 70 9.12 1.68 -13.85
CA LYS A 70 7.68 1.83 -13.60
C LYS A 70 7.22 0.92 -12.47
N ARG A 71 7.60 -0.35 -12.52
CA ARG A 71 7.31 -1.32 -11.47
C ARG A 71 7.91 -0.90 -10.14
N THR A 72 9.17 -0.50 -10.14
CA THR A 72 9.87 -0.07 -8.92
C THR A 72 9.22 1.17 -8.32
N PHE A 73 8.85 2.15 -9.12
CA PHE A 73 8.14 3.33 -8.65
C PHE A 73 6.79 2.96 -8.00
N PHE A 74 5.96 2.16 -8.68
CA PHE A 74 4.66 1.78 -8.15
C PHE A 74 4.73 0.84 -6.95
N THR A 75 5.81 0.08 -6.81
CA THR A 75 6.09 -0.65 -5.55
C THR A 75 6.24 0.33 -4.40
N TYR A 76 7.10 1.34 -4.51
CA TYR A 76 7.26 2.37 -3.49
C TYR A 76 5.99 3.18 -3.26
N TRP A 77 5.33 3.59 -4.33
CA TRP A 77 4.10 4.38 -4.26
C TRP A 77 3.01 3.65 -3.48
N THR A 78 2.69 2.41 -3.85
CA THR A 78 1.65 1.63 -3.17
C THR A 78 2.03 1.29 -1.72
N MET A 79 3.31 1.06 -1.43
CA MET A 79 3.77 0.88 -0.04
C MET A 79 3.53 2.13 0.80
N LYS A 80 3.87 3.31 0.29
CA LYS A 80 3.66 4.60 0.98
C LYS A 80 2.18 4.88 1.19
N GLU A 81 1.36 4.69 0.18
CA GLU A 81 -0.09 4.88 0.26
C GLU A 81 -0.74 3.89 1.24
N SER A 82 -0.35 2.62 1.21
CA SER A 82 -0.87 1.61 2.15
C SER A 82 -0.51 1.95 3.60
N LEU A 83 0.69 2.46 3.84
CA LEU A 83 1.12 2.93 5.15
C LEU A 83 0.29 4.13 5.62
N GLY A 84 0.10 5.14 4.77
CA GLY A 84 -0.73 6.30 5.10
C GLY A 84 -2.18 5.92 5.42
N LYS A 85 -2.72 4.94 4.71
CA LYS A 85 -4.05 4.39 4.97
C LYS A 85 -4.10 3.60 6.28
N ALA A 86 -3.08 2.81 6.59
CA ALA A 86 -2.99 2.08 7.87
C ALA A 86 -2.96 3.05 9.05
N LEU A 87 -2.17 4.13 8.96
CA LEU A 87 -2.10 5.19 9.96
C LEU A 87 -3.38 6.03 10.04
N GLY A 88 -4.22 5.97 9.01
CA GLY A 88 -5.47 6.73 8.94
C GLY A 88 -5.29 8.23 8.68
N VAL A 89 -4.13 8.64 8.20
CA VAL A 89 -3.77 10.05 7.95
C VAL A 89 -3.73 10.43 6.47
N GLY A 90 -3.86 9.45 5.59
CA GLY A 90 -3.84 9.68 4.13
C GLY A 90 -2.54 10.37 3.67
N LEU A 91 -2.66 11.38 2.82
CA LEU A 91 -1.53 12.15 2.30
C LEU A 91 -0.90 13.13 3.31
N HIS A 92 -1.41 13.23 4.53
CA HIS A 92 -0.87 14.10 5.58
C HIS A 92 0.36 13.52 6.28
N TYR A 93 0.76 12.31 5.93
CA TYR A 93 1.95 11.70 6.48
C TYR A 93 3.18 12.05 5.60
N PRO A 94 4.40 12.19 6.19
CA PRO A 94 5.59 12.62 5.45
C PRO A 94 6.14 11.50 4.55
N LEU A 95 5.67 11.43 3.33
CA LEU A 95 5.98 10.38 2.35
C LEU A 95 7.49 10.19 2.10
N ARG A 96 8.24 11.28 2.00
CA ARG A 96 9.69 11.23 1.70
C ARG A 96 10.54 10.76 2.87
N GLU A 97 10.11 11.00 4.09
CA GLU A 97 10.88 10.69 5.31
C GLU A 97 10.77 9.22 5.71
N ASN A 98 9.86 8.49 5.10
CA ASN A 98 9.67 7.10 5.43
C ASN A 98 10.66 6.22 4.66
N GLU A 99 11.27 5.29 5.37
CA GLU A 99 12.20 4.31 4.81
C GLU A 99 11.59 2.91 4.87
N PHE A 100 11.83 2.15 3.82
CA PHE A 100 11.44 0.74 3.74
C PHE A 100 12.68 -0.13 3.75
N ILE A 101 12.70 -1.11 4.64
CA ILE A 101 13.81 -2.05 4.78
C ILE A 101 13.28 -3.45 4.46
N LYS A 102 13.88 -4.09 3.46
CA LYS A 102 13.53 -5.46 3.09
C LYS A 102 13.68 -6.39 4.29
N ASN A 103 12.65 -7.17 4.58
CA ASN A 103 12.62 -8.14 5.66
C ASN A 103 11.85 -9.40 5.23
N GLY A 104 12.60 -10.46 4.90
CA GLY A 104 11.99 -11.67 4.35
C GLY A 104 11.26 -11.39 3.03
N ASP A 105 9.99 -11.74 2.97
CA ASP A 105 9.11 -11.52 1.82
C ASP A 105 8.35 -10.18 1.85
N GLY A 106 8.65 -9.34 2.84
CA GLY A 106 8.02 -8.04 3.03
C GLY A 106 9.02 -6.94 3.37
N TYR A 107 8.50 -5.87 3.98
CA TYR A 107 9.26 -4.68 4.36
C TYR A 107 8.88 -4.23 5.77
N LEU A 108 9.87 -3.72 6.48
CA LEU A 108 9.66 -2.89 7.68
C LEU A 108 9.69 -1.42 7.28
N CYS A 109 9.14 -0.57 8.13
CA CYS A 109 9.12 0.88 7.95
C CYS A 109 9.49 1.60 9.25
N ASN A 110 9.54 2.93 9.23
CA ASN A 110 9.87 3.74 10.41
C ASN A 110 8.86 3.64 11.56
N TYR A 111 7.69 3.09 11.29
CA TYR A 111 6.64 2.89 12.30
C TYR A 111 6.77 1.50 12.90
N GLU A 112 7.18 1.47 14.16
CA GLU A 112 7.35 0.23 14.89
C GLU A 112 6.02 -0.56 14.96
N GLY A 113 6.11 -1.87 14.82
CA GLY A 113 4.94 -2.75 14.87
C GLY A 113 4.21 -2.94 13.56
N LEU A 114 4.54 -2.19 12.52
CA LEU A 114 3.96 -2.34 11.18
C LEU A 114 4.91 -3.07 10.22
N LYS A 115 4.32 -3.81 9.32
CA LYS A 115 4.99 -4.41 8.16
C LYS A 115 4.20 -4.12 6.89
N ILE A 116 4.89 -4.17 5.76
CA ILE A 116 4.27 -3.98 4.45
C ILE A 116 4.64 -5.16 3.57
N LYS A 117 3.67 -5.64 2.82
CA LYS A 117 3.86 -6.65 1.79
C LYS A 117 3.40 -6.10 0.46
N ASN A 118 4.22 -6.27 -0.58
CA ASN A 118 3.89 -5.88 -1.93
C ASN A 118 3.69 -7.12 -2.80
N TYR A 119 2.67 -7.08 -3.63
CA TYR A 119 2.32 -8.09 -4.60
C TYR A 119 2.24 -7.47 -5.99
N GLU A 120 2.71 -8.21 -6.96
CA GLU A 120 2.46 -7.91 -8.36
C GLU A 120 1.37 -8.85 -8.87
N ILE A 121 0.35 -8.28 -9.49
CA ILE A 121 -0.80 -9.02 -9.98
C ILE A 121 -0.90 -8.84 -11.48
N ASP A 122 -0.94 -9.97 -12.21
CA ASP A 122 -1.11 -10.05 -13.67
C ASP A 122 -0.08 -9.23 -14.47
N ASN A 123 1.11 -9.01 -13.95
CA ASN A 123 2.12 -8.11 -14.53
C ASN A 123 1.62 -6.68 -14.83
N LYS A 124 0.50 -6.28 -14.25
CA LYS A 124 -0.17 -4.98 -14.51
C LYS A 124 -0.35 -4.13 -13.29
N PHE A 125 -0.51 -4.75 -12.13
CA PHE A 125 -0.88 -4.06 -10.90
C PHE A 125 0.17 -4.24 -9.83
N SER A 126 0.44 -3.16 -9.10
CA SER A 126 1.14 -3.20 -7.83
C SER A 126 0.12 -3.09 -6.71
N LEU A 127 0.13 -4.01 -5.77
CA LEU A 127 -0.73 -4.02 -4.60
C LEU A 127 0.14 -4.09 -3.35
N SER A 128 -0.06 -3.17 -2.43
CA SER A 128 0.62 -3.21 -1.12
C SER A 128 -0.40 -3.23 0.00
N ILE A 129 -0.08 -3.98 1.04
CA ILE A 129 -0.82 -4.02 2.29
C ILE A 129 0.12 -3.72 3.45
N CYS A 130 -0.29 -2.77 4.30
CA CYS A 130 0.37 -2.44 5.56
C CYS A 130 -0.51 -2.91 6.71
N THR A 131 0.07 -3.68 7.62
CA THR A 131 -0.64 -4.23 8.77
C THR A 131 0.29 -4.45 9.95
N ASP A 132 -0.25 -4.85 11.10
CA ASP A 132 0.54 -5.26 12.25
C ASP A 132 1.54 -6.36 11.87
N LYS A 133 2.76 -6.27 12.38
CA LYS A 133 3.87 -7.18 12.04
C LYS A 133 3.59 -8.65 12.38
N ASN A 134 2.71 -8.90 13.35
CA ASN A 134 2.34 -10.24 13.81
C ASN A 134 1.16 -10.84 13.04
N GLN A 135 0.51 -10.08 12.17
CA GLN A 135 -0.61 -10.55 11.36
C GLN A 135 -0.12 -11.37 10.16
N GLU A 136 -0.73 -12.52 9.95
CA GLU A 136 -0.61 -13.26 8.71
C GLU A 136 -1.49 -12.64 7.63
N ILE A 137 -0.96 -12.51 6.42
CA ILE A 137 -1.68 -11.98 5.27
C ILE A 137 -2.04 -13.13 4.35
N ILE A 138 -3.33 -13.31 4.11
CA ILE A 138 -3.85 -14.29 3.16
C ILE A 138 -4.44 -13.53 1.99
N LEU A 139 -3.84 -13.68 0.80
CA LEU A 139 -4.33 -13.08 -0.43
C LEU A 139 -5.24 -14.06 -1.16
N LYS A 140 -6.45 -13.60 -1.51
CA LYS A 140 -7.42 -14.38 -2.29
C LYS A 140 -7.95 -13.56 -3.45
N GLU A 141 -8.03 -14.19 -4.60
CA GLU A 141 -8.77 -13.64 -5.73
C GLU A 141 -10.24 -14.07 -5.66
N VAL A 142 -11.12 -13.10 -5.85
CA VAL A 142 -12.57 -13.34 -5.91
C VAL A 142 -13.07 -12.83 -7.26
N ASN A 143 -13.63 -13.74 -8.05
CA ASN A 143 -14.26 -13.39 -9.31
C ASN A 143 -15.74 -13.09 -9.06
N LEU A 144 -16.13 -11.82 -9.19
CA LEU A 144 -17.52 -11.38 -8.98
C LEU A 144 -18.46 -11.78 -10.12
N ASN A 145 -17.93 -12.22 -11.25
CA ASN A 145 -18.70 -12.67 -12.40
C ASN A 145 -18.98 -14.19 -12.39
N GLY A 146 -18.44 -14.89 -11.42
CA GLY A 146 -18.66 -16.32 -11.21
C GLY A 146 -20.00 -16.58 -10.52
N ARG A 147 -21.02 -16.84 -11.29
CA ARG A 147 -22.23 -17.49 -10.80
C ARG A 147 -22.10 -18.99 -11.00
#